data_7bb646254f0674250098b19734a06b52
#
_entry.id   7bb646254f0674250098b19734a06b52
#
_cell.length_a   1.000
_cell.length_b   1.000
_cell.length_c   1.000
_cell.angle_alpha   90.00
_cell.angle_beta   90.00
_cell.angle_gamma   90.00
#
_symmetry.space_group_name_H-M   'P 1'
#
loop_
_entity.id
_entity.type
_entity.pdbx_description
1 polymer ?
#
loop_
_entity_poly.entity_id
_entity_poly.type
_entity_poly.pdbx_seq_one_letter_code
_entity_poly.pdbx_strand_id
1 'polypeptide(L)'
;TYSDAWWYKLKSGCAAYGVFWDAGKLGGLGDISIRRMDLLNLFWEPGVRDIQDSENFFSTELVSNAQLLRSYPQLEGKLGGGSFTVSRFLYDDTVDTSDKSLVVDWYYHTMDGGRKVLQYCKFVGETVLYATENDWQTPVEQREIGVDENGEPILEEVPVGLPMCRRGWYDHGKYPFVFDVLFPEEGTPCGYGYIDLCKSPQKQIDLMSQAILKNTLAAATPRFFIRADGAVNESEYADWTKPFVHTNGNLGSDSIAPIHTAGLDSV
;
A
#
# COMPACT_ATOMS: atom_id res chain seq x y z
N THR A 1 10.73 12.43 4.46
CA THR A 1 10.76 10.95 4.26
C THR A 1 10.63 10.20 5.58
N TYR A 2 11.47 10.51 6.59
CA TYR A 2 11.40 9.80 7.89
C TYR A 2 10.08 10.00 8.61
N SER A 3 9.59 11.24 8.73
CA SER A 3 8.29 11.55 9.36
C SER A 3 7.13 10.85 8.67
N ASP A 4 7.14 10.80 7.34
CA ASP A 4 6.11 10.12 6.56
C ASP A 4 6.16 8.60 6.79
N ALA A 5 7.36 8.03 6.78
CA ALA A 5 7.55 6.61 7.04
C ALA A 5 7.11 6.23 8.45
N TRP A 6 7.46 7.05 9.45
CA TRP A 6 7.01 6.90 10.83
C TRP A 6 5.49 6.92 10.96
N TRP A 7 4.83 7.86 10.27
CA TRP A 7 3.37 7.95 10.24
C TRP A 7 2.71 6.70 9.63
N TYR A 8 3.28 6.17 8.55
CA TYR A 8 2.80 4.91 7.95
C TYR A 8 3.04 3.72 8.88
N LYS A 9 4.21 3.63 9.51
CA LYS A 9 4.53 2.60 10.49
C LYS A 9 3.51 2.54 11.63
N LEU A 10 3.10 3.68 12.16
CA LEU A 10 2.09 3.75 13.23
C LEU A 10 0.72 3.22 12.75
N LYS A 11 0.34 3.51 11.51
CA LYS A 11 -0.95 3.09 10.95
C LYS A 11 -0.98 1.63 10.54
N SER A 12 -0.05 1.24 9.69
CA SER A 12 -0.03 -0.07 9.03
C SER A 12 0.86 -1.10 9.70
N GLY A 13 1.62 -0.71 10.73
CA GLY A 13 2.53 -1.59 11.44
C GLY A 13 3.92 -1.73 10.82
N CYS A 14 4.10 -1.31 9.57
CA CYS A 14 5.36 -1.41 8.87
C CYS A 14 5.58 -0.20 7.96
N ALA A 15 6.83 0.26 7.89
CA ALA A 15 7.30 1.20 6.88
C ALA A 15 8.43 0.56 6.08
N ALA A 16 8.39 0.67 4.76
CA ALA A 16 9.44 0.20 3.89
C ALA A 16 10.28 1.37 3.37
N TYR A 17 11.59 1.24 3.44
CA TYR A 17 12.55 2.15 2.86
C TYR A 17 13.27 1.49 1.70
N GLY A 18 13.40 2.22 0.58
CA GLY A 18 14.30 1.87 -0.51
C GLY A 18 15.57 2.69 -0.40
N VAL A 19 16.71 2.03 -0.52
CA VAL A 19 18.05 2.63 -0.44
C VAL A 19 18.73 2.45 -1.80
N PHE A 20 18.85 3.53 -2.55
CA PHE A 20 19.34 3.49 -3.92
C PHE A 20 20.49 4.47 -4.12
N TRP A 21 21.32 4.20 -5.12
CA TRP A 21 22.29 5.16 -5.60
C TRP A 21 21.63 6.16 -6.56
N ASP A 22 21.87 7.42 -6.35
CA ASP A 22 21.38 8.51 -7.19
C ASP A 22 22.57 9.28 -7.79
N ALA A 23 22.92 8.96 -9.02
CA ALA A 23 24.05 9.56 -9.71
C ALA A 23 23.88 11.06 -9.99
N GLY A 24 22.64 11.60 -9.95
CA GLY A 24 22.38 13.02 -10.17
C GLY A 24 22.66 13.92 -8.98
N LYS A 25 22.89 13.34 -7.80
CA LYS A 25 23.21 14.10 -6.59
C LYS A 25 24.64 14.66 -6.60
N LEU A 26 24.88 15.68 -5.78
CA LEU A 26 26.18 16.31 -5.56
C LEU A 26 26.87 16.74 -6.86
N GLY A 27 26.07 17.26 -7.83
CA GLY A 27 26.62 17.76 -9.10
C GLY A 27 27.18 16.68 -10.02
N GLY A 28 26.68 15.44 -9.89
CA GLY A 28 27.08 14.29 -10.71
C GLY A 28 28.07 13.32 -10.03
N LEU A 29 28.49 13.62 -8.80
CA LEU A 29 29.31 12.68 -8.00
C LEU A 29 28.48 11.48 -7.50
N GLY A 30 27.16 11.65 -7.38
CA GLY A 30 26.25 10.66 -6.85
C GLY A 30 26.22 10.62 -5.31
N ASP A 31 25.12 10.14 -4.77
CA ASP A 31 24.93 9.91 -3.33
C ASP A 31 23.81 8.93 -3.07
N ILE A 32 23.73 8.42 -1.86
CA ILE A 32 22.66 7.53 -1.41
C ILE A 32 21.35 8.30 -1.37
N SER A 33 20.30 7.70 -1.96
CA SER A 33 18.93 8.19 -1.92
C SER A 33 18.07 7.22 -1.11
N ILE A 34 17.51 7.70 0.00
CA ILE A 34 16.59 6.93 0.83
C ILE A 34 15.17 7.43 0.53
N ARG A 35 14.31 6.52 0.09
CA ARG A 35 12.91 6.81 -0.24
C ARG A 35 11.98 5.94 0.59
N ARG A 36 10.82 6.48 0.97
CA ARG A 36 9.75 5.65 1.49
C ARG A 36 9.14 4.89 0.31
N MET A 37 9.00 3.58 0.46
CA MET A 37 8.33 2.72 -0.50
C MET A 37 6.89 2.46 -0.04
N ASP A 38 5.99 2.27 -0.99
CA ASP A 38 4.63 1.84 -0.69
C ASP A 38 4.61 0.31 -0.58
N LEU A 39 4.18 -0.18 0.58
CA LEU A 39 4.10 -1.63 0.85
C LEU A 39 3.18 -2.37 -0.13
N LEU A 40 2.17 -1.70 -0.68
CA LEU A 40 1.27 -2.30 -1.66
C LEU A 40 1.93 -2.58 -3.01
N ASN A 41 3.08 -1.95 -3.25
CA ASN A 41 3.85 -2.10 -4.48
C ASN A 41 5.07 -3.01 -4.31
N LEU A 42 5.20 -3.67 -3.16
CA LEU A 42 6.30 -4.57 -2.85
C LEU A 42 5.76 -5.98 -2.68
N PHE A 43 6.43 -6.97 -3.30
CA PHE A 43 6.02 -8.36 -3.28
C PHE A 43 7.24 -9.25 -2.99
N TRP A 44 7.04 -10.22 -2.12
CA TRP A 44 8.04 -11.21 -1.70
C TRP A 44 7.39 -12.57 -1.52
N GLU A 45 8.17 -13.60 -1.26
CA GLU A 45 7.66 -14.94 -1.04
C GLU A 45 6.90 -15.05 0.28
N PRO A 46 5.81 -15.81 0.30
CA PRO A 46 5.04 -16.03 1.53
C PRO A 46 5.85 -16.85 2.55
N GLY A 47 5.65 -16.54 3.84
CA GLY A 47 6.25 -17.29 4.95
C GLY A 47 7.67 -16.85 5.32
N VAL A 48 8.28 -15.90 4.63
CA VAL A 48 9.57 -15.33 5.03
C VAL A 48 9.38 -14.31 6.15
N ARG A 49 10.29 -14.32 7.12
CA ARG A 49 10.32 -13.36 8.22
C ARG A 49 11.16 -12.13 7.90
N ASP A 50 12.28 -12.32 7.23
CA ASP A 50 13.11 -11.25 6.69
C ASP A 50 13.03 -11.27 5.17
N ILE A 51 12.81 -10.12 4.54
CA ILE A 51 12.77 -10.00 3.08
C ILE A 51 14.08 -10.45 2.44
N GLN A 52 15.20 -10.39 3.16
CA GLN A 52 16.51 -10.82 2.69
C GLN A 52 16.63 -12.35 2.51
N ASP A 53 15.70 -13.11 3.15
CA ASP A 53 15.61 -14.57 3.00
C ASP A 53 14.72 -14.98 1.82
N SER A 54 13.98 -14.05 1.21
CA SER A 54 13.21 -14.31 -0.01
C SER A 54 14.14 -14.55 -1.19
N GLU A 55 13.85 -15.54 -2.03
CA GLU A 55 14.62 -15.76 -3.26
C GLU A 55 14.27 -14.72 -4.33
N ASN A 56 13.02 -14.26 -4.32
CA ASN A 56 12.50 -13.27 -5.27
C ASN A 56 11.87 -12.10 -4.52
N PHE A 57 12.12 -10.90 -5.02
CA PHE A 57 11.53 -9.67 -4.51
C PHE A 57 11.15 -8.75 -5.67
N PHE A 58 9.92 -8.24 -5.67
CA PHE A 58 9.44 -7.36 -6.72
C PHE A 58 9.03 -6.01 -6.16
N SER A 59 9.37 -4.96 -6.89
CA SER A 59 8.85 -3.62 -6.69
C SER A 59 8.13 -3.18 -7.97
N THR A 60 6.96 -2.61 -7.82
CA THR A 60 6.15 -2.18 -8.96
C THR A 60 5.88 -0.69 -8.92
N GLU A 61 5.85 -0.05 -10.07
CA GLU A 61 5.56 1.38 -10.20
C GLU A 61 4.70 1.64 -11.44
N LEU A 62 3.71 2.50 -11.31
CA LEU A 62 2.93 3.00 -12.43
C LEU A 62 3.60 4.23 -13.01
N VAL A 63 4.06 4.12 -14.25
CA VAL A 63 4.74 5.18 -14.96
C VAL A 63 3.97 5.57 -16.23
N SER A 64 3.92 6.86 -16.56
CA SER A 64 3.25 7.31 -17.77
C SER A 64 3.96 6.80 -19.03
N ASN A 65 3.17 6.39 -20.03
CA ASN A 65 3.70 5.87 -21.29
C ASN A 65 4.61 6.88 -21.99
N ALA A 66 4.31 8.18 -21.89
CA ALA A 66 5.15 9.24 -22.44
C ALA A 66 6.53 9.31 -21.78
N GLN A 67 6.61 9.09 -20.46
CA GLN A 67 7.89 9.04 -19.74
C GLN A 67 8.69 7.78 -20.11
N LEU A 68 8.01 6.64 -20.20
CA LEU A 68 8.64 5.37 -20.58
C LEU A 68 9.23 5.43 -21.99
N LEU A 69 8.50 5.99 -22.95
CA LEU A 69 8.99 6.13 -24.33
C LEU A 69 10.19 7.08 -24.45
N ARG A 70 10.26 8.11 -23.60
CA ARG A 70 11.44 8.99 -23.54
C ARG A 70 12.68 8.26 -23.02
N SER A 71 12.51 7.43 -22.00
CA SER A 71 13.62 6.70 -21.37
C SER A 71 13.99 5.42 -22.14
N TYR A 72 13.01 4.79 -22.78
CA TYR A 72 13.15 3.50 -23.46
C TYR A 72 12.41 3.51 -24.80
N PRO A 73 13.00 4.09 -25.86
CA PRO A 73 12.37 4.16 -27.20
C PRO A 73 11.97 2.79 -27.77
N GLN A 74 12.62 1.73 -27.35
CA GLN A 74 12.33 0.34 -27.75
C GLN A 74 10.94 -0.16 -27.36
N LEU A 75 10.23 0.57 -26.52
CA LEU A 75 8.84 0.28 -26.10
C LEU A 75 7.79 0.81 -27.07
N GLU A 76 8.20 1.51 -28.14
CA GLU A 76 7.26 2.04 -29.14
C GLU A 76 6.43 0.89 -29.75
N GLY A 77 5.11 1.06 -29.74
CA GLY A 77 4.16 0.04 -30.20
C GLY A 77 3.94 -1.16 -29.27
N LYS A 78 4.63 -1.22 -28.12
CA LYS A 78 4.51 -2.33 -27.15
C LYS A 78 3.78 -1.93 -25.86
N LEU A 79 3.55 -0.65 -25.64
CA LEU A 79 2.83 -0.13 -24.49
C LEU A 79 1.32 -0.16 -24.75
N GLY A 80 0.53 -0.50 -23.72
CA GLY A 80 -0.93 -0.43 -23.77
C GLY A 80 -1.67 -1.75 -24.00
N GLY A 81 -0.97 -2.90 -24.07
CA GLY A 81 -1.59 -4.22 -24.29
C GLY A 81 -1.89 -5.04 -23.03
N GLY A 82 -1.46 -4.62 -21.88
CA GLY A 82 -1.58 -5.39 -20.64
C GLY A 82 -2.81 -4.97 -19.84
N SER A 83 -3.81 -5.82 -19.79
CA SER A 83 -4.93 -5.73 -18.84
C SER A 83 -4.44 -6.04 -17.42
N PHE A 84 -3.58 -5.20 -16.87
CA PHE A 84 -3.33 -5.25 -15.43
C PHE A 84 -4.45 -4.51 -14.72
N THR A 85 -5.17 -5.23 -13.87
CA THR A 85 -6.16 -4.62 -12.99
C THR A 85 -5.41 -3.79 -11.95
N VAL A 86 -5.10 -2.56 -12.29
CA VAL A 86 -4.31 -1.62 -11.49
C VAL A 86 -5.08 -1.10 -10.28
N SER A 87 -6.37 -1.45 -10.17
CA SER A 87 -7.25 -1.05 -9.07
C SER A 87 -6.70 -1.35 -7.66
N ARG A 88 -5.73 -2.26 -7.53
CA ARG A 88 -5.05 -2.50 -6.24
C ARG A 88 -4.07 -1.41 -5.84
N PHE A 89 -3.56 -0.64 -6.80
CA PHE A 89 -2.52 0.37 -6.57
C PHE A 89 -3.05 1.79 -6.54
N LEU A 90 -4.35 1.97 -6.82
CA LEU A 90 -5.01 3.26 -6.80
C LEU A 90 -5.98 3.29 -5.62
N TYR A 91 -5.80 4.24 -4.76
CA TYR A 91 -6.73 4.55 -3.67
C TYR A 91 -7.97 5.31 -4.14
N ASP A 92 -7.97 5.74 -5.40
CA ASP A 92 -9.01 6.50 -6.03
C ASP A 92 -9.34 5.89 -7.40
N ASP A 93 -10.50 5.28 -7.52
CA ASP A 93 -11.02 4.66 -8.75
C ASP A 93 -11.28 5.69 -9.86
N THR A 94 -11.19 6.99 -9.56
CA THR A 94 -11.38 8.08 -10.53
C THR A 94 -10.12 8.42 -11.30
N VAL A 95 -8.96 7.88 -10.91
CA VAL A 95 -7.69 8.16 -11.61
C VAL A 95 -7.63 7.36 -12.90
N ASP A 96 -7.59 8.06 -14.03
CA ASP A 96 -7.36 7.46 -15.35
C ASP A 96 -5.93 6.91 -15.44
N THR A 97 -5.83 5.61 -15.73
CA THR A 97 -4.58 4.87 -15.89
C THR A 97 -4.34 4.38 -17.30
N SER A 98 -5.20 4.78 -18.26
CA SER A 98 -5.11 4.33 -19.65
C SER A 98 -3.81 4.72 -20.35
N ASP A 99 -3.18 5.81 -19.87
CA ASP A 99 -1.89 6.34 -20.36
C ASP A 99 -0.68 5.85 -19.56
N LYS A 100 -0.86 4.90 -18.63
CA LYS A 100 0.19 4.39 -17.75
C LYS A 100 0.45 2.92 -17.98
N SER A 101 1.69 2.52 -17.72
CA SER A 101 2.11 1.13 -17.74
C SER A 101 2.76 0.74 -16.42
N LEU A 102 2.59 -0.51 -16.04
CA LEU A 102 3.21 -1.08 -14.85
C LEU A 102 4.65 -1.47 -15.16
N VAL A 103 5.57 -0.80 -14.51
CA VAL A 103 7.00 -1.16 -14.51
C VAL A 103 7.24 -2.09 -13.35
N VAL A 104 7.93 -3.18 -13.59
CA VAL A 104 8.30 -4.17 -12.58
C VAL A 104 9.81 -4.20 -12.45
N ASP A 105 10.28 -3.99 -11.23
CA ASP A 105 11.66 -4.18 -10.83
C ASP A 105 11.75 -5.50 -10.06
N TRP A 106 12.40 -6.49 -10.62
CA TRP A 106 12.57 -7.81 -10.07
C TRP A 106 13.99 -7.99 -9.56
N TYR A 107 14.12 -8.29 -8.30
CA TYR A 107 15.35 -8.63 -7.62
C TYR A 107 15.31 -10.12 -7.27
N TYR A 108 16.37 -10.86 -7.59
CA TYR A 108 16.44 -12.29 -7.33
C TYR A 108 17.87 -12.73 -7.08
N HIS A 109 18.02 -13.89 -6.47
CA HIS A 109 19.34 -14.43 -6.17
C HIS A 109 19.70 -15.56 -7.10
N THR A 110 20.93 -15.54 -7.58
CA THR A 110 21.56 -16.63 -8.31
C THR A 110 22.83 -17.09 -7.60
N MET A 111 23.35 -18.25 -7.99
CA MET A 111 24.60 -18.78 -7.44
C MET A 111 25.69 -18.72 -8.49
N ASP A 112 26.77 -18.00 -8.23
CA ASP A 112 27.98 -17.99 -9.05
C ASP A 112 29.16 -18.48 -8.22
N GLY A 113 29.74 -19.64 -8.60
CA GLY A 113 30.88 -20.20 -7.91
C GLY A 113 30.70 -20.49 -6.42
N GLY A 114 29.43 -20.74 -5.96
CA GLY A 114 29.10 -20.95 -4.54
C GLY A 114 28.81 -19.65 -3.75
N ARG A 115 28.90 -18.50 -4.41
CA ARG A 115 28.50 -17.19 -3.85
C ARG A 115 27.07 -16.87 -4.26
N LYS A 116 26.25 -16.43 -3.32
CA LYS A 116 24.91 -15.88 -3.58
C LYS A 116 25.07 -14.47 -4.17
N VAL A 117 24.55 -14.27 -5.38
CA VAL A 117 24.69 -13.02 -6.15
C VAL A 117 23.29 -12.44 -6.36
N LEU A 118 23.13 -11.16 -6.07
CA LEU A 118 21.88 -10.44 -6.31
C LEU A 118 21.81 -10.02 -7.78
N GLN A 119 20.80 -10.49 -8.48
CA GLN A 119 20.47 -10.07 -9.84
C GLN A 119 19.31 -9.08 -9.84
N TYR A 120 19.24 -8.31 -10.90
CA TYR A 120 18.18 -7.31 -11.09
C TYR A 120 17.68 -7.35 -12.53
N CYS A 121 16.37 -7.33 -12.68
CA CYS A 121 15.71 -7.26 -13.98
C CYS A 121 14.57 -6.22 -13.92
N LYS A 122 14.56 -5.33 -14.90
CA LYS A 122 13.50 -4.34 -15.11
C LYS A 122 12.73 -4.67 -16.36
N PHE A 123 11.40 -4.73 -16.27
CA PHE A 123 10.56 -5.03 -17.44
C PHE A 123 9.21 -4.34 -17.39
N VAL A 124 8.58 -4.23 -18.56
CA VAL A 124 7.22 -3.72 -18.76
C VAL A 124 6.46 -4.71 -19.63
N GLY A 125 5.40 -5.30 -19.09
CA GLY A 125 4.70 -6.39 -19.77
C GLY A 125 5.67 -7.55 -20.08
N GLU A 126 5.81 -7.87 -21.36
CA GLU A 126 6.74 -8.93 -21.83
C GLU A 126 8.11 -8.38 -22.28
N THR A 127 8.33 -7.07 -22.19
CA THR A 127 9.56 -6.45 -22.70
C THR A 127 10.54 -6.17 -21.56
N VAL A 128 11.68 -6.83 -21.60
CA VAL A 128 12.80 -6.58 -20.69
C VAL A 128 13.50 -5.29 -21.10
N LEU A 129 13.62 -4.37 -20.16
CA LEU A 129 14.30 -3.07 -20.34
C LEU A 129 15.78 -3.16 -19.98
N TYR A 130 16.07 -3.87 -18.90
CA TYR A 130 17.41 -4.11 -18.41
C TYR A 130 17.44 -5.39 -17.59
N ALA A 131 18.54 -6.15 -17.71
CA ALA A 131 18.80 -7.31 -16.87
C ALA A 131 20.31 -7.43 -16.61
N THR A 132 20.68 -7.56 -15.34
CA THR A 132 22.10 -7.71 -14.94
C THR A 132 22.75 -8.95 -15.53
N GLU A 133 22.00 -10.03 -15.73
CA GLU A 133 22.50 -11.26 -16.37
C GLU A 133 22.99 -11.05 -17.82
N ASN A 134 22.46 -10.04 -18.49
CA ASN A 134 22.82 -9.68 -19.86
C ASN A 134 23.96 -8.68 -19.93
N ASP A 135 24.42 -8.16 -18.79
CA ASP A 135 25.49 -7.16 -18.72
C ASP A 135 26.83 -7.82 -18.47
N TRP A 136 27.48 -8.16 -19.58
CA TRP A 136 28.83 -8.76 -19.61
C TRP A 136 29.95 -7.73 -19.63
N GLN A 137 29.62 -6.43 -19.54
CA GLN A 137 30.63 -5.38 -19.56
C GLN A 137 31.44 -5.41 -18.25
N THR A 138 32.74 -5.50 -18.37
CA THR A 138 33.63 -5.37 -17.24
C THR A 138 33.91 -3.89 -17.01
N PRO A 139 33.76 -3.37 -15.78
CA PRO A 139 34.16 -2.01 -15.48
C PRO A 139 35.60 -1.75 -15.85
N VAL A 140 35.87 -0.58 -16.43
CA VAL A 140 37.22 -0.18 -16.78
C VAL A 140 37.60 1.06 -15.98
N GLU A 141 38.84 1.09 -15.52
CA GLU A 141 39.45 2.29 -14.94
C GLU A 141 40.48 2.83 -15.92
N GLN A 142 40.51 4.16 -16.07
CA GLN A 142 41.58 4.83 -16.79
C GLN A 142 42.78 4.91 -15.87
N ARG A 143 43.86 4.19 -16.25
CA ARG A 143 45.11 4.19 -15.51
C ARG A 143 46.16 4.91 -16.37
N GLU A 144 46.89 5.83 -15.74
CA GLU A 144 48.02 6.49 -16.36
C GLU A 144 49.16 5.47 -16.51
N ILE A 145 49.60 5.20 -17.74
CA ILE A 145 50.68 4.27 -18.08
C ILE A 145 51.98 4.99 -18.47
N GLY A 146 51.89 6.30 -18.65
CA GLY A 146 53.06 7.12 -19.01
C GLY A 146 52.64 8.53 -19.40
N VAL A 147 53.62 9.29 -19.90
CA VAL A 147 53.38 10.60 -20.51
C VAL A 147 53.87 10.58 -21.95
N ASP A 148 53.17 11.27 -22.83
CA ASP A 148 53.56 11.42 -24.22
C ASP A 148 54.75 12.41 -24.36
N GLU A 149 55.21 12.62 -25.61
CA GLU A 149 56.32 13.55 -25.92
C GLU A 149 55.96 15.03 -25.57
N ASN A 150 54.66 15.32 -25.38
CA ASN A 150 54.17 16.64 -25.04
C ASN A 150 53.94 16.83 -23.52
N GLY A 151 54.15 15.77 -22.73
CA GLY A 151 53.93 15.75 -21.28
C GLY A 151 52.49 15.50 -20.88
N GLU A 152 51.61 15.07 -21.78
CA GLU A 152 50.25 14.67 -21.45
C GLU A 152 50.17 13.22 -20.96
N PRO A 153 49.35 12.88 -19.97
CA PRO A 153 49.22 11.53 -19.47
C PRO A 153 48.62 10.59 -20.52
N ILE A 154 49.27 9.50 -20.80
CA ILE A 154 48.72 8.40 -21.62
C ILE A 154 47.84 7.56 -20.69
N LEU A 155 46.53 7.58 -20.95
CA LEU A 155 45.54 6.81 -20.21
C LEU A 155 45.24 5.50 -20.94
N GLU A 156 45.29 4.39 -20.22
CA GLU A 156 44.87 3.07 -20.71
C GLU A 156 43.66 2.61 -19.93
N GLU A 157 42.66 2.09 -20.63
CA GLU A 157 41.47 1.49 -20.03
C GLU A 157 41.84 0.06 -19.57
N VAL A 158 41.95 -0.12 -18.26
CA VAL A 158 42.25 -1.42 -17.63
C VAL A 158 40.98 -2.00 -17.06
N PRO A 159 40.58 -3.24 -17.42
CA PRO A 159 39.44 -3.90 -16.83
C PRO A 159 39.65 -4.10 -15.32
N VAL A 160 38.68 -3.67 -14.52
CA VAL A 160 38.74 -3.76 -13.05
C VAL A 160 37.50 -4.51 -12.52
N GLY A 161 37.76 -5.66 -11.90
CA GLY A 161 36.74 -6.48 -11.28
C GLY A 161 36.01 -7.44 -12.22
N LEU A 162 34.81 -7.83 -11.85
CA LEU A 162 33.97 -8.74 -12.61
C LEU A 162 32.87 -8.00 -13.36
N PRO A 163 32.40 -8.54 -14.51
CA PRO A 163 31.22 -8.00 -15.18
C PRO A 163 29.98 -8.05 -14.27
N MET A 164 28.99 -7.20 -14.53
CA MET A 164 27.80 -7.05 -13.70
C MET A 164 27.03 -8.37 -13.53
N CYS A 165 26.95 -9.18 -14.58
CA CYS A 165 26.29 -10.50 -14.53
C CYS A 165 26.88 -11.45 -13.48
N ARG A 166 28.18 -11.31 -13.14
CA ARG A 166 28.88 -12.12 -12.14
C ARG A 166 29.07 -11.40 -10.81
N ARG A 167 29.25 -10.08 -10.82
CA ARG A 167 29.37 -9.26 -9.63
C ARG A 167 28.02 -9.14 -8.91
N GLY A 168 26.94 -9.02 -9.68
CA GLY A 168 25.60 -8.73 -9.22
C GLY A 168 25.30 -7.24 -9.11
N TRP A 169 24.03 -6.91 -8.84
CA TRP A 169 23.55 -5.54 -8.76
C TRP A 169 24.20 -4.75 -7.62
N TYR A 170 24.40 -5.42 -6.48
CA TYR A 170 25.15 -4.87 -5.33
C TYR A 170 26.14 -5.90 -4.79
N ASP A 171 27.33 -5.46 -4.44
CA ASP A 171 28.41 -6.32 -3.95
C ASP A 171 28.08 -7.05 -2.65
N HIS A 172 27.21 -6.44 -1.81
CA HIS A 172 26.76 -7.06 -0.56
C HIS A 172 25.69 -8.14 -0.74
N GLY A 173 25.13 -8.31 -1.95
CA GLY A 173 24.13 -9.33 -2.29
C GLY A 173 22.80 -9.23 -1.57
N LYS A 174 22.44 -8.05 -0.99
CA LYS A 174 21.19 -7.80 -0.28
C LYS A 174 20.25 -6.95 -1.11
N TYR A 175 18.95 -7.17 -0.92
CA TYR A 175 17.92 -6.29 -1.48
C TYR A 175 18.06 -4.86 -0.95
N PRO A 176 17.87 -3.84 -1.80
CA PRO A 176 17.97 -2.43 -1.40
C PRO A 176 16.74 -1.93 -0.64
N PHE A 177 16.12 -2.80 0.15
CA PHE A 177 14.93 -2.50 0.91
C PHE A 177 15.12 -2.83 2.38
N VAL A 178 14.57 -1.97 3.24
CA VAL A 178 14.61 -2.14 4.69
C VAL A 178 13.19 -1.98 5.21
N PHE A 179 12.71 -2.97 5.94
CA PHE A 179 11.41 -2.95 6.58
C PHE A 179 11.58 -2.58 8.06
N ASP A 180 10.90 -1.52 8.45
CA ASP A 180 10.88 -1.02 9.83
C ASP A 180 9.50 -1.33 10.44
N VAL A 181 9.47 -2.30 11.35
CA VAL A 181 8.24 -2.90 11.88
C VAL A 181 7.94 -2.34 13.27
N LEU A 182 6.67 -2.07 13.57
CA LEU A 182 6.22 -1.57 14.87
C LEU A 182 6.00 -2.72 15.87
N PHE A 183 5.07 -3.61 15.55
CA PHE A 183 4.78 -4.81 16.31
C PHE A 183 4.98 -6.01 15.39
N PRO A 184 6.09 -6.75 15.56
CA PRO A 184 6.40 -7.87 14.66
C PRO A 184 5.41 -9.01 14.83
N GLU A 185 5.13 -9.70 13.72
CA GLU A 185 4.29 -10.88 13.66
C GLU A 185 5.09 -12.05 13.06
N GLU A 186 4.90 -13.26 13.57
CA GLU A 186 5.60 -14.45 13.08
C GLU A 186 5.15 -14.81 11.65
N GLY A 187 6.11 -15.22 10.81
CA GLY A 187 5.84 -15.67 9.44
C GLY A 187 5.60 -14.57 8.42
N THR A 188 5.84 -13.30 8.79
CA THR A 188 5.76 -12.17 7.86
C THR A 188 6.84 -11.14 8.19
N PRO A 189 7.43 -10.47 7.20
CA PRO A 189 8.34 -9.35 7.42
C PRO A 189 7.61 -8.06 7.79
N CYS A 190 6.28 -8.05 7.76
CA CYS A 190 5.42 -6.97 8.21
C CYS A 190 4.80 -7.33 9.55
N GLY A 191 4.50 -6.33 10.35
CA GLY A 191 3.76 -6.50 11.60
C GLY A 191 2.40 -5.82 11.55
N TYR A 192 1.87 -5.48 12.70
CA TYR A 192 0.61 -4.77 12.84
C TYR A 192 0.81 -3.40 13.50
N GLY A 193 -0.14 -2.50 13.23
CA GLY A 193 -0.10 -1.12 13.69
C GLY A 193 -1.13 -0.82 14.77
N TYR A 194 -1.17 0.45 15.20
CA TYR A 194 -2.16 0.90 16.18
C TYR A 194 -3.59 0.82 15.66
N ILE A 195 -3.80 0.97 14.34
CA ILE A 195 -5.15 0.83 13.77
C ILE A 195 -5.69 -0.57 13.98
N ASP A 196 -4.84 -1.60 13.83
CA ASP A 196 -5.24 -2.99 14.04
C ASP A 196 -5.65 -3.22 15.51
N LEU A 197 -4.89 -2.66 16.46
CA LEU A 197 -5.21 -2.72 17.88
C LEU A 197 -6.51 -1.99 18.22
N CYS A 198 -6.76 -0.84 17.61
CA CYS A 198 -7.93 0.01 17.88
C CYS A 198 -9.19 -0.47 17.15
N LYS A 199 -9.08 -1.33 16.15
CA LYS A 199 -10.20 -1.77 15.30
C LYS A 199 -11.33 -2.43 16.10
N SER A 200 -11.00 -3.32 17.04
CA SER A 200 -12.00 -4.01 17.86
C SER A 200 -12.68 -3.08 18.88
N PRO A 201 -11.95 -2.30 19.70
CA PRO A 201 -12.55 -1.27 20.55
C PRO A 201 -13.41 -0.26 19.79
N GLN A 202 -12.95 0.22 18.64
CA GLN A 202 -13.72 1.15 17.83
C GLN A 202 -15.05 0.56 17.37
N LYS A 203 -15.03 -0.69 16.90
CA LYS A 203 -16.27 -1.39 16.53
C LYS A 203 -17.26 -1.52 17.69
N GLN A 204 -16.77 -1.74 18.91
CA GLN A 204 -17.61 -1.80 20.09
C GLN A 204 -18.22 -0.43 20.44
N ILE A 205 -17.41 0.64 20.37
CA ILE A 205 -17.88 2.02 20.57
C ILE A 205 -18.96 2.37 19.55
N ASP A 206 -18.76 2.02 18.28
CA ASP A 206 -19.74 2.28 17.22
C ASP A 206 -21.06 1.54 17.47
N LEU A 207 -21.00 0.28 17.88
CA LEU A 207 -22.20 -0.50 18.23
C LEU A 207 -22.96 0.08 19.44
N MET A 208 -22.22 0.49 20.48
CA MET A 208 -22.81 1.14 21.65
C MET A 208 -23.44 2.47 21.28
N SER A 209 -22.75 3.30 20.49
CA SER A 209 -23.28 4.58 20.02
C SER A 209 -24.56 4.41 19.19
N GLN A 210 -24.59 3.40 18.31
CA GLN A 210 -25.80 3.08 17.54
C GLN A 210 -26.95 2.59 18.45
N ALA A 211 -26.64 1.78 19.46
CA ALA A 211 -27.65 1.32 20.42
C ALA A 211 -28.25 2.50 21.22
N ILE A 212 -27.41 3.42 21.71
CA ILE A 212 -27.85 4.63 22.41
C ILE A 212 -28.72 5.47 21.49
N LEU A 213 -28.29 5.73 20.26
CA LEU A 213 -29.03 6.51 19.28
C LEU A 213 -30.41 5.89 19.01
N LYS A 214 -30.45 4.57 18.73
CA LYS A 214 -31.71 3.84 18.49
C LYS A 214 -32.65 3.92 19.71
N ASN A 215 -32.15 3.77 20.92
CA ASN A 215 -32.93 3.86 22.14
C ASN A 215 -33.45 5.28 22.36
N THR A 216 -32.63 6.31 22.12
CA THR A 216 -33.01 7.71 22.21
C THR A 216 -34.12 8.05 21.21
N LEU A 217 -33.99 7.59 19.96
CA LEU A 217 -35.02 7.77 18.93
C LEU A 217 -36.33 7.04 19.30
N ALA A 218 -36.23 5.83 19.84
CA ALA A 218 -37.40 5.06 20.29
C ALA A 218 -38.09 5.72 21.48
N ALA A 219 -37.33 6.34 22.38
CA ALA A 219 -37.90 7.12 23.52
C ALA A 219 -38.50 8.44 23.05
N ALA A 220 -37.92 9.08 22.03
CA ALA A 220 -38.46 10.33 21.46
C ALA A 220 -39.76 10.13 20.65
N THR A 221 -39.94 8.92 20.11
CA THR A 221 -41.14 8.53 19.35
C THR A 221 -41.84 7.37 20.08
N PRO A 222 -42.57 7.63 21.15
CA PRO A 222 -43.22 6.59 21.94
C PRO A 222 -44.18 5.77 21.05
N ARG A 223 -44.12 4.46 21.19
CA ARG A 223 -45.02 3.52 20.50
C ARG A 223 -46.04 2.97 21.50
N PHE A 224 -47.21 2.66 20.99
CA PHE A 224 -48.32 2.15 21.79
C PHE A 224 -48.88 0.89 21.14
N PHE A 225 -49.27 -0.06 21.95
CA PHE A 225 -50.13 -1.14 21.53
C PHE A 225 -51.55 -0.64 21.54
N ILE A 226 -52.25 -0.72 20.42
CA ILE A 226 -53.65 -0.32 20.28
C ILE A 226 -54.44 -1.59 19.98
N ARG A 227 -55.58 -1.77 20.68
CA ARG A 227 -56.44 -2.91 20.41
C ARG A 227 -57.10 -2.76 19.04
N ALA A 228 -57.08 -3.81 18.24
CA ALA A 228 -57.58 -3.85 16.86
C ALA A 228 -59.12 -4.00 16.76
N ASP A 229 -59.86 -3.66 17.82
CA ASP A 229 -61.33 -3.76 17.86
C ASP A 229 -62.03 -2.49 17.34
N GLY A 230 -61.28 -1.52 16.85
CA GLY A 230 -61.81 -0.25 16.35
C GLY A 230 -62.26 0.74 17.43
N ALA A 231 -61.93 0.48 18.71
CA ALA A 231 -62.27 1.36 19.82
C ALA A 231 -61.53 2.70 19.78
N VAL A 232 -60.38 2.76 19.10
CA VAL A 232 -59.56 3.98 18.97
C VAL A 232 -59.46 4.42 17.51
N ASN A 233 -59.68 5.71 17.27
CA ASN A 233 -59.47 6.30 15.94
C ASN A 233 -57.99 6.60 15.71
N GLU A 234 -57.27 5.66 15.08
CA GLU A 234 -55.82 5.75 14.85
C GLU A 234 -55.43 6.96 14.00
N SER A 235 -56.27 7.32 13.03
CA SER A 235 -56.01 8.48 12.15
C SER A 235 -56.05 9.81 12.88
N GLU A 236 -56.94 9.98 13.86
CA GLU A 236 -56.99 11.18 14.68
C GLU A 236 -55.90 11.17 15.74
N TYR A 237 -55.55 10.02 16.30
CA TYR A 237 -54.46 9.87 17.24
C TYR A 237 -53.10 10.19 16.61
N ALA A 238 -52.88 9.85 15.36
CA ALA A 238 -51.67 10.16 14.65
C ALA A 238 -51.53 11.63 14.21
N ASP A 239 -52.62 12.36 14.18
CA ASP A 239 -52.68 13.78 13.76
C ASP A 239 -52.49 14.72 14.97
N TRP A 240 -51.28 15.17 15.20
CA TRP A 240 -50.92 16.09 16.31
C TRP A 240 -51.60 17.49 16.23
N THR A 241 -52.26 17.81 15.12
CA THR A 241 -52.97 19.08 14.95
C THR A 241 -54.36 19.03 15.56
N LYS A 242 -54.88 17.84 15.85
CA LYS A 242 -56.21 17.63 16.44
C LYS A 242 -56.12 17.50 17.94
N PRO A 243 -56.77 18.38 18.71
CA PRO A 243 -56.74 18.35 20.18
C PRO A 243 -57.59 17.23 20.78
N PHE A 244 -58.48 16.62 20.00
CA PHE A 244 -59.40 15.56 20.44
C PHE A 244 -59.29 14.34 19.54
N VAL A 245 -59.29 13.16 20.17
CA VAL A 245 -59.35 11.85 19.52
C VAL A 245 -60.70 11.21 19.86
N HIS A 246 -61.53 10.94 18.86
CA HIS A 246 -62.82 10.32 19.05
C HIS A 246 -62.68 8.80 19.21
N THR A 247 -63.44 8.24 20.14
CA THR A 247 -63.42 6.81 20.44
C THR A 247 -64.81 6.19 20.23
N ASN A 248 -64.82 4.99 19.67
CA ASN A 248 -66.03 4.20 19.46
C ASN A 248 -66.17 3.19 20.60
N GLY A 249 -66.73 3.63 21.74
CA GLY A 249 -66.95 2.79 22.90
C GLY A 249 -66.18 3.20 24.16
N ASN A 250 -66.28 2.40 25.21
CA ASN A 250 -65.57 2.66 26.46
C ASN A 250 -64.07 2.36 26.33
N LEU A 251 -63.23 3.36 26.57
CA LEU A 251 -61.80 3.18 26.74
C LEU A 251 -61.53 2.42 28.05
N GLY A 252 -61.15 1.16 27.94
CA GLY A 252 -60.56 0.41 29.06
C GLY A 252 -59.05 0.67 29.20
N SER A 253 -58.49 0.39 30.38
CA SER A 253 -57.04 0.48 30.62
C SER A 253 -56.21 -0.35 29.64
N ASP A 254 -56.81 -1.33 28.97
CA ASP A 254 -56.19 -2.25 28.04
C ASP A 254 -56.33 -1.84 26.57
N SER A 255 -57.00 -0.71 26.29
CA SER A 255 -57.24 -0.24 24.92
C SER A 255 -55.96 0.35 24.29
N ILE A 256 -55.11 0.97 25.11
CA ILE A 256 -53.81 1.54 24.70
C ILE A 256 -52.82 1.21 25.81
N ALA A 257 -51.74 0.50 25.44
CA ALA A 257 -50.65 0.24 26.35
C ALA A 257 -49.31 0.80 25.77
N PRO A 258 -48.60 1.63 26.55
CA PRO A 258 -47.30 2.13 26.07
C PRO A 258 -46.27 1.01 26.00
N ILE A 259 -45.46 1.05 24.93
CA ILE A 259 -44.29 0.20 24.86
C ILE A 259 -43.18 0.90 25.65
N HIS A 260 -42.82 0.34 26.78
CA HIS A 260 -41.73 0.86 27.59
C HIS A 260 -40.40 0.55 26.94
N THR A 261 -39.64 1.56 26.56
CA THR A 261 -38.22 1.42 26.26
C THR A 261 -37.44 1.41 27.58
N ALA A 262 -36.61 0.39 27.80
CA ALA A 262 -35.73 0.36 28.96
C ALA A 262 -34.81 1.60 28.92
N GLY A 263 -34.82 2.40 30.00
CA GLY A 263 -33.81 3.43 30.15
C GLY A 263 -32.42 2.80 30.15
N LEU A 264 -31.50 3.40 29.44
CA LEU A 264 -30.08 3.11 29.64
C LEU A 264 -29.76 3.73 31.00
N ASP A 265 -29.79 2.92 32.05
CA ASP A 265 -29.19 3.31 33.32
C ASP A 265 -27.73 3.65 33.03
N SER A 266 -27.31 4.81 33.53
CA SER A 266 -25.98 5.38 33.32
C SER A 266 -24.87 4.33 33.47
N VAL A 267 -24.23 3.98 32.35
CA VAL A 267 -22.94 3.28 32.32
C VAL A 267 -21.85 4.31 32.46
#